data_a9a8f4d0107262ef0306ad365232ed3d
#
_entry.id   a9a8f4d0107262ef0306ad365232ed3d
#
_cell.length_a   1.000
_cell.length_b   1.000
_cell.length_c   1.000
_cell.angle_alpha   90.00
_cell.angle_beta   90.00
_cell.angle_gamma   90.00
#
_symmetry.space_group_name_H-M   'P 1'
#
loop_
_entity.id
_entity.type
_entity.pdbx_description
1 polymer ?
#
loop_
_entity_poly.entity_id
_entity_poly.type
_entity_poly.pdbx_seq_one_letter_code
_entity_poly.pdbx_strand_id
1 'polypeptide(L)'
;MKYFLSLMLLIATVGTCMGDMDCPQGVAYYTISAPEDWSIVGMGCCGIAASDSTNPARGIIALNRLHQGFSMLPAYTTPETYLENYMPQDFSLGDSQVTDMRIIGYEDNQDLANAFTSYTGFLASGKSMRGSFSVNGIPAKGSFTIVTNELMGYGTTVEFLAGIYAPADQFDMDAPMLLDVFKSIQLMPNYRNICTPPETCLSWQYSCKDKCCSEPCNEYGYCD
;
A
#
# COMPACT_ATOMS: atom_id res chain seq x y z
N MET A 1 8.54 21.05 -26.24
CA MET A 1 7.56 21.64 -25.32
C MET A 1 6.27 20.87 -25.53
N LYS A 2 6.03 19.83 -24.75
CA LYS A 2 4.81 19.03 -24.81
C LYS A 2 3.97 19.40 -23.60
N TYR A 3 2.77 19.84 -23.82
CA TYR A 3 1.81 20.24 -22.81
C TYR A 3 1.33 19.00 -22.05
N PHE A 4 1.61 18.93 -20.75
CA PHE A 4 0.96 17.99 -19.84
C PHE A 4 -0.49 18.49 -19.61
N LEU A 5 -1.44 17.85 -20.25
CA LEU A 5 -2.83 18.00 -19.84
C LEU A 5 -3.05 17.10 -18.61
N SER A 6 -3.27 17.74 -17.48
CA SER A 6 -3.69 17.07 -16.25
C SER A 6 -5.15 16.69 -16.42
N LEU A 7 -5.43 15.44 -16.77
CA LEU A 7 -6.79 14.91 -16.81
C LEU A 7 -7.07 14.26 -15.45
N MET A 8 -7.89 14.92 -14.64
CA MET A 8 -8.48 14.31 -13.44
C MET A 8 -9.48 13.24 -13.89
N LEU A 9 -9.08 11.99 -13.91
CA LEU A 9 -9.98 10.88 -14.16
C LEU A 9 -10.57 10.40 -12.83
N LEU A 10 -11.84 10.75 -12.59
CA LEU A 10 -12.62 10.17 -11.49
C LEU A 10 -13.09 8.79 -11.94
N ILE A 11 -12.41 7.74 -11.52
CA ILE A 11 -12.84 6.37 -11.81
C ILE A 11 -13.57 5.81 -10.58
N ALA A 12 -14.89 5.65 -10.73
CA ALA A 12 -15.67 4.82 -9.82
C ALA A 12 -15.42 3.36 -10.17
N THR A 13 -14.51 2.70 -9.47
CA THR A 13 -14.31 1.26 -9.61
C THR A 13 -15.15 0.53 -8.55
N VAL A 14 -15.94 -0.45 -9.01
CA VAL A 14 -16.63 -1.39 -8.12
C VAL A 14 -15.57 -2.37 -7.61
N GLY A 15 -14.94 -2.02 -6.50
CA GLY A 15 -13.98 -2.90 -5.82
C GLY A 15 -14.72 -3.96 -5.01
N THR A 16 -14.39 -5.22 -5.21
CA THR A 16 -14.76 -6.27 -4.26
C THR A 16 -13.89 -6.13 -3.03
N CYS A 17 -14.50 -5.76 -1.89
CA CYS A 17 -13.79 -5.70 -0.61
C CYS A 17 -13.31 -7.10 -0.21
N MET A 18 -12.00 -7.30 -0.14
CA MET A 18 -11.41 -8.44 0.54
C MET A 18 -11.17 -8.04 2.00
N GLY A 19 -12.00 -8.56 2.89
CA GLY A 19 -11.89 -8.34 4.34
C GLY A 19 -13.09 -7.60 4.93
N ASP A 20 -13.35 -7.86 6.19
CA ASP A 20 -14.52 -7.51 7.01
C ASP A 20 -14.74 -6.00 7.25
N MET A 21 -14.32 -5.11 6.36
CA MET A 21 -14.69 -3.70 6.43
C MET A 21 -15.78 -3.41 5.41
N ASP A 22 -16.92 -2.89 5.89
CA ASP A 22 -17.97 -2.30 5.06
C ASP A 22 -17.42 -1.12 4.25
N CYS A 23 -16.82 -1.41 3.11
CA CYS A 23 -16.43 -0.37 2.17
C CYS A 23 -17.70 0.17 1.50
N PRO A 24 -18.01 1.46 1.58
CA PRO A 24 -19.13 2.02 0.86
C PRO A 24 -18.93 1.79 -0.64
N GLN A 25 -19.84 1.05 -1.27
CA GLN A 25 -19.76 0.75 -2.70
C GLN A 25 -19.91 2.02 -3.54
N GLY A 26 -19.10 2.14 -4.58
CA GLY A 26 -19.24 3.20 -5.60
C GLY A 26 -18.53 4.51 -5.28
N VAL A 27 -17.63 4.56 -4.32
CA VAL A 27 -16.88 5.78 -3.97
C VAL A 27 -15.40 5.61 -4.30
N ALA A 28 -14.82 6.56 -5.04
CA ALA A 28 -13.37 6.61 -5.25
C ALA A 28 -12.68 7.10 -3.97
N TYR A 29 -11.78 6.30 -3.42
CA TYR A 29 -11.03 6.63 -2.20
C TYR A 29 -9.76 7.44 -2.47
N TYR A 30 -9.27 7.39 -3.71
CA TYR A 30 -8.00 7.96 -4.13
C TYR A 30 -8.17 8.83 -5.36
N THR A 31 -7.34 9.86 -5.46
CA THR A 31 -6.99 10.49 -6.71
C THR A 31 -5.55 10.13 -7.06
N ILE A 32 -5.27 9.96 -8.35
CA ILE A 32 -3.94 9.63 -8.87
C ILE A 32 -3.75 10.33 -10.22
N SER A 33 -2.54 10.83 -10.47
CA SER A 33 -2.12 11.33 -11.77
C SER A 33 -1.22 10.30 -12.44
N ALA A 34 -1.80 9.49 -13.32
CA ALA A 34 -1.08 8.50 -14.12
C ALA A 34 -1.15 8.87 -15.61
N PRO A 35 -0.27 8.31 -16.48
CA PRO A 35 -0.40 8.43 -17.93
C PRO A 35 -1.78 7.94 -18.42
N GLU A 36 -2.26 8.52 -19.54
CA GLU A 36 -3.63 8.25 -20.06
C GLU A 36 -3.85 6.77 -20.46
N ASP A 37 -2.78 6.06 -20.81
CA ASP A 37 -2.79 4.67 -21.22
C ASP A 37 -2.65 3.68 -20.05
N TRP A 38 -2.66 4.17 -18.81
CA TRP A 38 -2.57 3.30 -17.63
C TRP A 38 -3.93 2.80 -17.17
N SER A 39 -3.96 1.53 -16.78
CA SER A 39 -5.08 0.93 -16.06
C SER A 39 -4.96 1.22 -14.57
N ILE A 40 -6.02 1.74 -13.95
CA ILE A 40 -6.07 2.04 -12.53
C ILE A 40 -7.13 1.16 -11.90
N VAL A 41 -6.75 0.41 -10.88
CA VAL A 41 -7.62 -0.53 -10.18
C VAL A 41 -7.63 -0.22 -8.68
N GLY A 42 -8.80 -0.02 -8.11
CA GLY A 42 -9.00 0.04 -6.66
C GLY A 42 -8.88 -1.37 -6.07
N MET A 43 -8.09 -1.51 -5.00
CA MET A 43 -7.85 -2.77 -4.31
C MET A 43 -8.43 -2.71 -2.90
N GLY A 44 -9.69 -3.07 -2.77
CA GLY A 44 -10.41 -2.91 -1.51
C GLY A 44 -10.60 -1.44 -1.10
N CYS A 45 -10.84 -1.21 0.19
CA CYS A 45 -11.08 0.14 0.72
C CYS A 45 -9.82 1.02 0.75
N CYS A 46 -8.66 0.42 0.94
CA CYS A 46 -7.44 1.14 1.26
C CYS A 46 -6.30 0.79 0.29
N GLY A 47 -6.63 0.41 -0.93
CA GLY A 47 -5.64 0.02 -1.92
C GLY A 47 -5.89 0.60 -3.31
N ILE A 48 -4.79 0.84 -4.02
CA ILE A 48 -4.77 1.24 -5.42
C ILE A 48 -3.57 0.58 -6.11
N ALA A 49 -3.79 0.09 -7.31
CA ALA A 49 -2.74 -0.30 -8.23
C ALA A 49 -2.94 0.45 -9.55
N ALA A 50 -1.85 0.83 -10.19
CA ALA A 50 -1.89 1.41 -11.51
C ALA A 50 -0.75 0.82 -12.36
N SER A 51 -1.05 0.42 -13.57
CA SER A 51 -0.09 -0.20 -14.49
C SER A 51 -0.29 0.25 -15.91
N ASP A 52 0.79 0.27 -16.67
CA ASP A 52 0.80 0.51 -18.11
C ASP A 52 -0.04 -0.57 -18.81
N SER A 53 -1.10 -0.16 -19.52
CA SER A 53 -1.99 -1.10 -20.22
C SER A 53 -1.31 -1.83 -21.36
N THR A 54 -0.21 -1.28 -21.89
CA THR A 54 0.59 -1.90 -22.96
C THR A 54 1.72 -2.76 -22.43
N ASN A 55 2.13 -2.55 -21.16
CA ASN A 55 3.20 -3.30 -20.52
C ASN A 55 2.89 -3.52 -19.03
N PRO A 56 2.19 -4.62 -18.67
CA PRO A 56 1.77 -4.89 -17.30
C PRO A 56 2.94 -5.10 -16.32
N ALA A 57 4.17 -5.25 -16.82
CA ALA A 57 5.38 -5.28 -16.00
C ALA A 57 5.85 -3.88 -15.53
N ARG A 58 5.10 -2.81 -15.83
CA ARG A 58 5.37 -1.44 -15.38
C ARG A 58 4.19 -0.91 -14.58
N GLY A 59 4.42 -0.49 -13.34
CA GLY A 59 3.33 0.03 -12.51
C GLY A 59 3.72 0.36 -11.09
N ILE A 60 2.70 0.71 -10.33
CA ILE A 60 2.77 1.05 -8.92
C ILE A 60 1.69 0.32 -8.12
N ILE A 61 1.91 0.15 -6.82
CA ILE A 61 0.95 -0.41 -5.88
C ILE A 61 1.02 0.31 -4.54
N ALA A 62 -0.12 0.55 -3.94
CA ALA A 62 -0.23 1.06 -2.58
C ALA A 62 -1.44 0.41 -1.90
N LEU A 63 -1.19 -0.37 -0.88
CA LEU A 63 -2.21 -1.14 -0.16
C LEU A 63 -2.01 -0.99 1.34
N ASN A 64 -3.09 -0.76 2.06
CA ASN A 64 -3.12 -0.79 3.52
C ASN A 64 -4.08 -1.87 3.99
N ARG A 65 -3.79 -2.44 5.17
CA ARG A 65 -4.65 -3.39 5.87
C ARG A 65 -5.03 -4.63 5.07
N LEU A 66 -4.02 -5.31 4.53
CA LEU A 66 -4.18 -6.61 3.91
C LEU A 66 -4.17 -7.74 4.95
N HIS A 67 -4.79 -8.86 4.59
CA HIS A 67 -4.76 -10.08 5.41
C HIS A 67 -5.23 -9.86 6.85
N GLN A 68 -6.41 -9.25 7.01
CA GLN A 68 -7.04 -9.06 8.32
C GLN A 68 -8.12 -10.11 8.58
N GLY A 69 -8.48 -10.30 9.85
CA GLY A 69 -9.56 -11.21 10.25
C GLY A 69 -9.30 -12.65 9.82
N PHE A 70 -10.22 -13.26 9.09
CA PHE A 70 -10.12 -14.66 8.66
C PHE A 70 -9.07 -14.91 7.56
N SER A 71 -8.55 -13.86 6.94
CA SER A 71 -7.51 -13.95 5.90
C SER A 71 -6.10 -13.75 6.43
N MET A 72 -5.90 -13.73 7.75
CA MET A 72 -4.57 -13.57 8.35
C MET A 72 -3.58 -14.60 7.82
N LEU A 73 -2.36 -14.15 7.63
CA LEU A 73 -1.24 -15.02 7.29
C LEU A 73 -0.81 -15.85 8.50
N PRO A 74 -0.06 -16.93 8.29
CA PRO A 74 0.52 -17.70 9.40
C PRO A 74 1.28 -16.79 10.37
N ALA A 75 1.24 -17.12 11.66
CA ALA A 75 2.00 -16.42 12.68
C ALA A 75 3.49 -16.33 12.30
N TYR A 76 4.11 -15.22 12.68
CA TYR A 76 5.52 -14.92 12.40
C TYR A 76 5.87 -14.76 10.91
N THR A 77 4.89 -14.46 10.06
CA THR A 77 5.16 -14.09 8.66
C THR A 77 5.88 -12.74 8.62
N THR A 78 7.15 -12.75 8.21
CA THR A 78 7.94 -11.52 8.07
C THR A 78 7.62 -10.78 6.76
N PRO A 79 7.99 -9.49 6.60
CA PRO A 79 7.86 -8.78 5.34
C PRO A 79 8.52 -9.51 4.16
N GLU A 80 9.68 -10.15 4.38
CA GLU A 80 10.38 -10.94 3.36
C GLU A 80 9.58 -12.18 2.96
N THR A 81 9.10 -12.93 3.96
CA THR A 81 8.27 -14.12 3.72
C THR A 81 7.00 -13.75 2.97
N TYR A 82 6.39 -12.63 3.33
CA TYR A 82 5.22 -12.11 2.62
C TYR A 82 5.56 -11.78 1.16
N LEU A 83 6.62 -11.01 0.92
CA LEU A 83 7.02 -10.59 -0.42
C LEU A 83 7.24 -11.80 -1.34
N GLU A 84 7.97 -12.82 -0.88
CA GLU A 84 8.33 -13.96 -1.73
C GLU A 84 7.21 -14.99 -1.92
N ASN A 85 6.39 -15.23 -0.88
CA ASN A 85 5.49 -16.39 -0.87
C ASN A 85 4.01 -16.04 -1.02
N TYR A 86 3.59 -14.83 -0.64
CA TYR A 86 2.17 -14.44 -0.63
C TYR A 86 1.85 -13.32 -1.60
N MET A 87 2.69 -12.28 -1.66
CA MET A 87 2.47 -11.14 -2.53
C MET A 87 2.26 -11.52 -4.02
N PRO A 88 2.94 -12.53 -4.60
CA PRO A 88 2.66 -12.94 -5.98
C PRO A 88 1.20 -13.34 -6.22
N GLN A 89 0.53 -13.93 -5.23
CA GLN A 89 -0.88 -14.30 -5.33
C GLN A 89 -1.78 -13.07 -5.19
N ASP A 90 -1.49 -12.22 -4.22
CA ASP A 90 -2.23 -10.97 -3.98
C ASP A 90 -2.09 -9.99 -5.16
N PHE A 91 -0.92 -10.01 -5.80
CA PHE A 91 -0.57 -9.13 -6.91
C PHE A 91 -1.06 -9.64 -8.27
N SER A 92 -1.44 -10.90 -8.36
CA SER A 92 -2.02 -11.48 -9.57
C SER A 92 -3.47 -11.02 -9.72
N LEU A 93 -3.64 -9.77 -10.16
CA LEU A 93 -4.93 -9.12 -10.35
C LEU A 93 -5.36 -9.18 -11.81
N GLY A 94 -6.57 -9.66 -12.02
CA GLY A 94 -7.10 -9.81 -13.37
C GLY A 94 -6.27 -10.81 -14.19
N ASP A 95 -5.81 -10.36 -15.37
CA ASP A 95 -5.04 -11.20 -16.29
C ASP A 95 -3.52 -11.16 -16.03
N SER A 96 -3.08 -10.49 -14.97
CA SER A 96 -1.65 -10.39 -14.65
C SER A 96 -1.24 -11.52 -13.71
N GLN A 97 -0.20 -12.28 -14.12
CA GLN A 97 0.40 -13.33 -13.32
C GLN A 97 1.81 -12.91 -12.88
N VAL A 98 2.02 -12.89 -11.55
CA VAL A 98 3.34 -12.64 -10.95
C VAL A 98 3.97 -13.96 -10.52
N THR A 99 5.21 -14.20 -10.94
CA THR A 99 5.97 -15.41 -10.63
C THR A 99 7.42 -15.09 -10.27
N ASP A 100 8.12 -16.06 -9.69
CA ASP A 100 9.56 -16.04 -9.46
C ASP A 100 10.04 -14.87 -8.59
N MET A 101 9.21 -14.41 -7.66
CA MET A 101 9.57 -13.33 -6.75
C MET A 101 10.75 -13.72 -5.86
N ARG A 102 11.78 -12.89 -5.90
CA ARG A 102 13.00 -13.06 -5.09
C ARG A 102 13.51 -11.72 -4.59
N ILE A 103 13.92 -11.68 -3.34
CA ILE A 103 14.56 -10.50 -2.75
C ILE A 103 16.01 -10.44 -3.23
N ILE A 104 16.41 -9.27 -3.75
CA ILE A 104 17.78 -8.99 -4.20
C ILE A 104 18.49 -7.96 -3.31
N GLY A 105 17.79 -7.41 -2.33
CA GLY A 105 18.33 -6.50 -1.33
C GLY A 105 17.22 -5.97 -0.43
N TYR A 106 17.55 -5.66 0.80
CA TYR A 106 16.62 -5.07 1.76
C TYR A 106 17.35 -4.21 2.81
N GLU A 107 16.58 -3.35 3.46
CA GLU A 107 16.96 -2.57 4.64
C GLU A 107 15.79 -2.53 5.62
N ASP A 108 16.10 -2.50 6.92
CA ASP A 108 15.09 -2.36 7.96
C ASP A 108 14.53 -0.93 7.96
N ASN A 109 13.20 -0.82 8.04
CA ASN A 109 12.50 0.46 8.16
C ASN A 109 11.91 0.57 9.57
N GLN A 110 12.80 0.81 10.53
CA GLN A 110 12.44 0.82 11.95
C GLN A 110 11.49 1.95 12.32
N ASP A 111 11.61 3.11 11.68
CA ASP A 111 10.72 4.25 11.95
C ASP A 111 9.28 3.92 11.56
N LEU A 112 9.09 3.30 10.40
CA LEU A 112 7.77 2.85 9.94
C LEU A 112 7.23 1.71 10.83
N ALA A 113 8.07 0.75 11.21
CA ALA A 113 7.70 -0.33 12.14
C ALA A 113 7.22 0.23 13.49
N ASN A 114 7.96 1.19 14.05
CA ASN A 114 7.60 1.84 15.31
C ASN A 114 6.27 2.61 15.20
N ALA A 115 6.05 3.32 14.10
CA ALA A 115 4.80 4.02 13.86
C ALA A 115 3.60 3.07 13.84
N PHE A 116 3.71 1.94 13.12
CA PHE A 116 2.65 0.94 13.09
C PHE A 116 2.48 0.19 14.41
N THR A 117 3.56 -0.11 15.13
CA THR A 117 3.48 -0.68 16.49
C THR A 117 2.70 0.24 17.43
N SER A 118 2.99 1.53 17.39
CA SER A 118 2.31 2.53 18.21
C SER A 118 0.83 2.66 17.84
N TYR A 119 0.51 2.56 16.55
CA TYR A 119 -0.87 2.66 16.05
C TYR A 119 -1.72 1.43 16.38
N THR A 120 -1.19 0.24 16.13
CA THR A 120 -1.95 -1.02 16.25
C THR A 120 -1.90 -1.60 17.66
N GLY A 121 -0.88 -1.25 18.45
CA GLY A 121 -0.59 -1.89 19.74
C GLY A 121 0.07 -3.27 19.60
N PHE A 122 0.34 -3.74 18.38
CA PHE A 122 1.00 -5.02 18.11
C PHE A 122 2.40 -4.79 17.53
N LEU A 123 3.30 -5.73 17.78
CA LEU A 123 4.67 -5.63 17.27
C LEU A 123 4.67 -5.66 15.74
N ALA A 124 5.17 -4.57 15.15
CA ALA A 124 5.33 -4.46 13.71
C ALA A 124 6.77 -4.70 13.27
N SER A 125 6.92 -5.25 12.06
CA SER A 125 8.18 -5.32 11.33
C SER A 125 8.03 -4.58 10.02
N GLY A 126 8.93 -3.64 9.74
CA GLY A 126 8.94 -2.82 8.53
C GLY A 126 10.23 -3.00 7.74
N LYS A 127 10.11 -3.19 6.42
CA LYS A 127 11.27 -3.34 5.54
C LYS A 127 11.05 -2.64 4.21
N SER A 128 12.13 -2.05 3.70
CA SER A 128 12.23 -1.59 2.31
C SER A 128 13.06 -2.61 1.53
N MET A 129 12.49 -3.16 0.46
CA MET A 129 13.06 -4.31 -0.24
C MET A 129 13.12 -4.07 -1.74
N ARG A 130 14.16 -4.60 -2.38
CA ARG A 130 14.22 -4.73 -3.83
C ARG A 130 13.96 -6.18 -4.20
N GLY A 131 13.07 -6.38 -5.17
CA GLY A 131 12.72 -7.69 -5.69
C GLY A 131 12.98 -7.83 -7.18
N SER A 132 13.24 -9.04 -7.62
CA SER A 132 13.19 -9.46 -9.01
C SER A 132 12.09 -10.50 -9.17
N PHE A 133 11.33 -10.44 -10.26
CA PHE A 133 10.18 -11.30 -10.52
C PHE A 133 9.83 -11.29 -12.01
N SER A 134 8.77 -11.98 -12.38
CA SER A 134 8.18 -11.91 -13.72
C SER A 134 6.73 -11.50 -13.65
N VAL A 135 6.28 -10.67 -14.57
CA VAL A 135 4.87 -10.33 -14.78
C VAL A 135 4.48 -10.82 -16.18
N ASN A 136 3.59 -11.79 -16.27
CA ASN A 136 3.21 -12.44 -17.54
C ASN A 136 4.43 -12.94 -18.34
N GLY A 137 5.46 -13.44 -17.65
CA GLY A 137 6.72 -13.89 -18.25
C GLY A 137 7.70 -12.78 -18.62
N ILE A 138 7.38 -11.50 -18.42
CA ILE A 138 8.29 -10.37 -18.62
C ILE A 138 9.12 -10.20 -17.35
N PRO A 139 10.46 -10.31 -17.40
CA PRO A 139 11.31 -10.07 -16.25
C PRO A 139 11.16 -8.62 -15.75
N ALA A 140 10.96 -8.47 -14.45
CA ALA A 140 10.73 -7.19 -13.78
C ALA A 140 11.60 -7.03 -12.53
N LYS A 141 11.83 -5.80 -12.15
CA LYS A 141 12.37 -5.40 -10.84
C LYS A 141 11.41 -4.45 -10.16
N GLY A 142 11.40 -4.47 -8.83
CA GLY A 142 10.61 -3.54 -8.05
C GLY A 142 11.30 -3.12 -6.76
N SER A 143 10.83 -2.00 -6.22
CA SER A 143 11.16 -1.53 -4.89
C SER A 143 9.87 -1.48 -4.08
N PHE A 144 9.86 -2.16 -2.94
CA PHE A 144 8.69 -2.36 -2.09
C PHE A 144 8.99 -1.98 -0.66
N THR A 145 8.04 -1.33 -0.01
CA THR A 145 8.05 -1.12 1.45
C THR A 145 6.87 -1.87 2.03
N ILE A 146 7.14 -2.75 2.99
CA ILE A 146 6.14 -3.64 3.58
C ILE A 146 6.22 -3.55 5.10
N VAL A 147 5.04 -3.52 5.74
CA VAL A 147 4.90 -3.62 7.19
C VAL A 147 3.97 -4.77 7.53
N THR A 148 4.44 -5.67 8.37
CA THR A 148 3.64 -6.77 8.95
C THR A 148 3.48 -6.57 10.45
N ASN A 149 2.32 -6.95 10.99
CA ASN A 149 2.06 -6.99 12.43
C ASN A 149 1.84 -8.42 12.89
N GLU A 150 2.55 -8.81 13.93
CA GLU A 150 2.37 -10.09 14.60
C GLU A 150 1.28 -10.00 15.67
N LEU A 151 0.26 -10.83 15.57
CA LEU A 151 -0.87 -10.87 16.49
C LEU A 151 -0.72 -11.94 17.58
N MET A 152 0.32 -11.85 18.39
CA MET A 152 0.56 -12.70 19.56
C MET A 152 0.49 -14.22 19.27
N GLY A 153 0.98 -14.66 18.11
CA GLY A 153 0.97 -16.07 17.71
C GLY A 153 -0.31 -16.56 17.07
N TYR A 154 -1.35 -15.72 16.95
CA TYR A 154 -2.60 -16.07 16.25
C TYR A 154 -2.48 -15.96 14.74
N GLY A 155 -1.63 -15.06 14.26
CA GLY A 155 -1.42 -14.80 12.85
C GLY A 155 -0.68 -13.49 12.62
N THR A 156 -0.45 -13.19 11.35
CA THR A 156 0.20 -11.96 10.91
C THR A 156 -0.71 -11.21 9.94
N THR A 157 -0.81 -9.89 10.11
CA THR A 157 -1.47 -8.99 9.15
C THR A 157 -0.43 -8.25 8.33
N VAL A 158 -0.80 -7.79 7.13
CA VAL A 158 0.01 -6.87 6.33
C VAL A 158 -0.65 -5.50 6.41
N GLU A 159 -0.04 -4.62 7.19
CA GLU A 159 -0.62 -3.30 7.46
C GLU A 159 -0.34 -2.30 6.34
N PHE A 160 0.78 -2.49 5.64
CA PHE A 160 1.21 -1.59 4.59
C PHE A 160 2.02 -2.33 3.53
N LEU A 161 1.69 -2.08 2.28
CA LEU A 161 2.47 -2.45 1.11
C LEU A 161 2.47 -1.26 0.15
N ALA A 162 3.63 -0.76 -0.18
CA ALA A 162 3.83 0.24 -1.22
C ALA A 162 4.96 -0.19 -2.13
N GLY A 163 4.81 0.02 -3.43
CA GLY A 163 5.87 -0.37 -4.36
C GLY A 163 5.73 0.24 -5.74
N ILE A 164 6.87 0.27 -6.42
CA ILE A 164 7.00 0.60 -7.84
C ILE A 164 7.73 -0.55 -8.53
N TYR A 165 7.39 -0.82 -9.77
CA TYR A 165 8.03 -1.88 -10.55
C TYR A 165 8.04 -1.56 -12.04
N ALA A 166 9.06 -2.09 -12.74
CA ALA A 166 9.21 -1.96 -14.19
C ALA A 166 9.95 -3.16 -14.77
N PRO A 167 9.99 -3.33 -16.13
CA PRO A 167 10.86 -4.29 -16.79
C PRO A 167 12.29 -4.19 -16.26
N ALA A 168 12.93 -5.32 -16.05
CA ALA A 168 14.21 -5.42 -15.32
C ALA A 168 15.34 -4.58 -15.92
N ASP A 169 15.33 -4.38 -17.23
CA ASP A 169 16.29 -3.58 -17.99
C ASP A 169 15.91 -2.09 -18.07
N GLN A 170 14.70 -1.72 -17.69
CA GLN A 170 14.17 -0.35 -17.75
C GLN A 170 13.94 0.25 -16.35
N PHE A 171 14.02 -0.54 -15.29
CA PHE A 171 13.65 -0.11 -13.93
C PHE A 171 14.33 1.20 -13.50
N ASP A 172 15.64 1.33 -13.72
CA ASP A 172 16.37 2.52 -13.28
C ASP A 172 15.98 3.78 -14.09
N MET A 173 15.57 3.62 -15.35
CA MET A 173 15.07 4.73 -16.18
C MET A 173 13.63 5.12 -15.81
N ASP A 174 12.79 4.14 -15.53
CA ASP A 174 11.37 4.34 -15.25
C ASP A 174 11.09 4.78 -13.80
N ALA A 175 11.98 4.42 -12.85
CA ALA A 175 11.78 4.67 -11.43
C ALA A 175 11.44 6.13 -11.07
N PRO A 176 12.05 7.17 -11.64
CA PRO A 176 11.66 8.56 -11.35
C PRO A 176 10.22 8.86 -11.74
N MET A 177 9.78 8.45 -12.91
CA MET A 177 8.39 8.64 -13.38
C MET A 177 7.42 7.85 -12.51
N LEU A 178 7.73 6.58 -12.17
CA LEU A 178 6.93 5.74 -11.30
C LEU A 178 6.77 6.35 -9.90
N LEU A 179 7.84 6.92 -9.35
CA LEU A 179 7.80 7.63 -8.08
C LEU A 179 6.93 8.90 -8.14
N ASP A 180 6.94 9.62 -9.26
CA ASP A 180 6.08 10.80 -9.44
C ASP A 180 4.60 10.39 -9.51
N VAL A 181 4.28 9.30 -10.22
CA VAL A 181 2.92 8.71 -10.23
C VAL A 181 2.55 8.28 -8.81
N PHE A 182 3.41 7.54 -8.12
CA PHE A 182 3.17 7.09 -6.74
C PHE A 182 2.92 8.26 -5.78
N LYS A 183 3.75 9.30 -5.82
CA LYS A 183 3.59 10.51 -4.98
C LYS A 183 2.34 11.32 -5.29
N SER A 184 1.75 11.15 -6.47
CA SER A 184 0.50 11.81 -6.84
C SER A 184 -0.73 11.17 -6.19
N ILE A 185 -0.60 9.99 -5.57
CA ILE A 185 -1.70 9.33 -4.87
C ILE A 185 -2.12 10.19 -3.69
N GLN A 186 -3.39 10.56 -3.66
CA GLN A 186 -3.99 11.30 -2.55
C GLN A 186 -5.23 10.56 -2.07
N LEU A 187 -5.28 10.29 -0.77
CA LEU A 187 -6.49 9.82 -0.13
C LEU A 187 -7.51 10.96 -0.04
N MET A 188 -8.75 10.65 -0.41
CA MET A 188 -9.86 11.57 -0.18
C MET A 188 -9.99 11.85 1.33
N PRO A 189 -10.21 13.11 1.75
CA PRO A 189 -10.19 13.50 3.16
C PRO A 189 -11.08 12.62 4.07
N ASN A 190 -12.24 12.20 3.58
CA ASN A 190 -13.20 11.39 4.33
C ASN A 190 -12.72 9.96 4.65
N TYR A 191 -11.64 9.50 4.00
CA TYR A 191 -11.11 8.14 4.14
C TYR A 191 -9.74 8.08 4.80
N ARG A 192 -9.12 9.23 5.10
CA ARG A 192 -7.80 9.26 5.76
C ARG A 192 -7.80 8.45 7.05
N ASN A 193 -8.80 8.63 7.90
CA ASN A 193 -8.85 7.95 9.20
C ASN A 193 -9.13 6.44 9.11
N ILE A 194 -9.57 5.96 7.94
CA ILE A 194 -9.84 4.54 7.72
C ILE A 194 -8.60 3.83 7.16
N CYS A 195 -7.87 4.50 6.26
CA CYS A 195 -6.83 3.89 5.44
C CYS A 195 -5.41 4.26 5.84
N THR A 196 -5.22 5.26 6.65
CA THR A 196 -3.89 5.65 7.16
C THR A 196 -3.82 5.51 8.67
N PRO A 197 -2.63 5.16 9.21
CA PRO A 197 -2.42 5.33 10.63
C PRO A 197 -2.72 6.79 11.01
N PRO A 198 -3.32 7.04 12.18
CA PRO A 198 -3.40 8.40 12.69
C PRO A 198 -1.98 8.98 12.74
N GLU A 199 -1.86 10.28 12.48
CA GLU A 199 -0.59 10.96 12.63
C GLU A 199 -0.03 10.63 14.02
N THR A 200 1.23 10.19 14.08
CA THR A 200 1.89 9.90 15.35
C THR A 200 1.98 11.20 16.14
N CYS A 201 1.23 11.27 17.22
CA CYS A 201 1.24 12.44 18.07
C CYS A 201 2.63 12.64 18.68
N LEU A 202 3.09 13.86 18.75
CA LEU A 202 4.31 14.20 19.45
C LEU A 202 4.17 13.84 20.94
N SER A 203 5.27 13.60 21.63
CA SER A 203 5.28 13.13 23.03
C SER A 203 4.51 14.01 24.02
N TRP A 204 4.21 15.26 23.65
CA TRP A 204 3.44 16.22 24.43
C TRP A 204 1.99 16.40 23.95
N GLN A 205 1.59 15.68 22.89
CA GLN A 205 0.23 15.74 22.35
C GLN A 205 -0.61 14.56 22.82
N TYR A 206 -1.90 14.78 22.93
CA TYR A 206 -2.88 13.74 23.21
C TYR A 206 -3.39 13.12 21.92
N SER A 207 -3.35 11.79 21.85
CA SER A 207 -3.93 11.04 20.73
C SER A 207 -5.45 10.95 20.92
N CYS A 208 -6.19 11.78 20.21
CA CYS A 208 -7.65 11.74 20.16
C CYS A 208 -8.08 11.05 18.86
N LYS A 209 -9.28 10.47 18.81
CA LYS A 209 -9.76 9.53 17.75
C LYS A 209 -9.30 9.85 16.33
N ASP A 210 -9.21 11.10 15.94
CA ASP A 210 -9.01 11.53 14.56
C ASP A 210 -7.77 12.44 14.35
N LYS A 211 -7.14 12.90 15.41
CA LYS A 211 -5.99 13.81 15.34
C LYS A 211 -5.20 13.90 16.64
N CYS A 212 -4.04 14.55 16.57
CA CYS A 212 -3.23 14.92 17.72
C CYS A 212 -3.69 16.27 18.27
N CYS A 213 -3.98 16.33 19.54
CA CYS A 213 -4.48 17.51 20.25
C CYS A 213 -3.42 18.08 21.19
N SER A 214 -3.37 19.39 21.35
CA SER A 214 -2.53 20.06 22.35
C SER A 214 -3.08 19.94 23.77
N GLU A 215 -4.36 19.61 23.91
CA GLU A 215 -5.07 19.43 25.17
C GLU A 215 -5.68 18.02 25.26
N PRO A 216 -6.06 17.52 26.46
CA PRO A 216 -6.70 16.24 26.61
C PRO A 216 -7.96 16.14 25.75
N CYS A 217 -8.24 14.93 25.25
CA CYS A 217 -9.50 14.67 24.53
C CYS A 217 -10.72 14.95 25.41
N ASN A 218 -11.76 15.48 24.80
CA ASN A 218 -13.05 15.62 25.49
C ASN A 218 -13.68 14.24 25.81
N GLU A 219 -14.81 14.22 26.50
CA GLU A 219 -15.50 12.99 26.95
C GLU A 219 -15.88 12.05 25.78
N TYR A 220 -15.97 12.57 24.55
CA TYR A 220 -16.26 11.81 23.33
C TYR A 220 -14.99 11.33 22.60
N GLY A 221 -13.79 11.72 23.08
CA GLY A 221 -12.50 11.35 22.52
C GLY A 221 -12.02 12.23 21.35
N TYR A 222 -12.52 13.47 21.25
CA TYR A 222 -12.11 14.44 20.22
C TYR A 222 -11.35 15.62 20.84
N CYS A 223 -10.64 16.37 20.00
CA CYS A 223 -10.09 17.67 20.40
C CYS A 223 -11.22 18.69 20.59
N ASP A 224 -11.16 19.49 21.63
CA ASP A 224 -12.00 20.66 21.81
C ASP A 224 -11.62 21.80 20.86
#